data_893939a1348236d0ef2ea7317957d205
#
_entry.id   893939a1348236d0ef2ea7317957d205
#
_cell.length_a   1.000
_cell.length_b   1.000
_cell.length_c   1.000
_cell.angle_alpha   90.00
_cell.angle_beta   90.00
_cell.angle_gamma   90.00
#
_symmetry.space_group_name_H-M   'P 1'
#
loop_
_entity.id
_entity.type
_entity.pdbx_description
1 polymer ?
#
loop_
_entity_poly.entity_id
_entity_poly.type
_entity_poly.pdbx_seq_one_letter_code
_entity_poly.pdbx_strand_id
1 'polypeptide(L)'
;MQKSHFSFRKYPLSLCCIVLIWVLSLVPFFPETPLDGIDFIDKWTHLVMYGGTCSVIWWEYLRSHQTLNAGRLFRYAWLAPVLMGGLLELLQAYCTAGHRNGDWLDFAANTLGVTLGTVVGLLLYYLFFKARR
;
A
#
# COMPACT_ATOMS: atom_id res chain seq x y z
N MET A 1 29.94 -2.94 -9.95
CA MET A 1 28.49 -3.14 -9.72
C MET A 1 28.16 -2.77 -8.29
N GLN A 2 27.63 -1.58 -8.10
CA GLN A 2 27.22 -1.13 -6.77
C GLN A 2 25.94 -1.88 -6.40
N LYS A 3 26.04 -2.85 -5.50
CA LYS A 3 24.87 -3.48 -4.90
C LYS A 3 24.14 -2.40 -4.12
N SER A 4 23.11 -1.83 -4.70
CA SER A 4 22.22 -0.91 -4.01
C SER A 4 21.48 -1.75 -2.96
N HIS A 5 22.02 -1.79 -1.76
CA HIS A 5 21.33 -2.34 -0.62
C HIS A 5 20.01 -1.58 -0.43
N PHE A 6 18.91 -2.30 -0.33
CA PHE A 6 17.65 -1.74 0.09
C PHE A 6 17.87 -1.15 1.49
N SER A 7 17.75 0.16 1.60
CA SER A 7 17.95 0.84 2.87
C SER A 7 16.60 1.33 3.37
N PHE A 8 16.12 0.76 4.47
CA PHE A 8 14.90 1.21 5.16
C PHE A 8 14.92 2.69 5.51
N ARG A 9 16.12 3.27 5.69
CA ARG A 9 16.29 4.70 5.96
C ARG A 9 15.79 5.63 4.84
N LYS A 10 15.64 5.08 3.62
CA LYS A 10 15.13 5.84 2.47
C LYS A 10 13.60 5.85 2.39
N TYR A 11 12.93 5.01 3.18
CA TYR A 11 11.49 4.77 3.11
C TYR A 11 10.79 4.88 4.47
N PRO A 12 11.03 5.95 5.25
CA PRO A 12 10.45 6.05 6.59
C PRO A 12 8.93 6.18 6.57
N LEU A 13 8.37 6.94 5.63
CA LEU A 13 6.92 7.13 5.53
C LEU A 13 6.22 5.87 5.01
N SER A 14 6.82 5.19 4.03
CA SER A 14 6.31 3.89 3.54
C SER A 14 6.26 2.87 4.66
N LEU A 15 7.30 2.81 5.49
CA LEU A 15 7.36 1.90 6.63
C LEU A 15 6.25 2.22 7.64
N CYS A 16 6.03 3.49 7.95
CA CYS A 16 4.93 3.92 8.82
C CYS A 16 3.56 3.53 8.24
N CYS A 17 3.34 3.73 6.96
CA CYS A 17 2.10 3.33 6.30
C CYS A 17 1.87 1.82 6.37
N ILE A 18 2.90 1.02 6.12
CA ILE A 18 2.83 -0.44 6.17
C ILE A 18 2.49 -0.91 7.59
N VAL A 19 3.18 -0.40 8.61
CA VAL A 19 2.90 -0.72 10.02
C VAL A 19 1.47 -0.34 10.37
N LEU A 20 0.99 0.82 9.94
CA LEU A 20 -0.38 1.27 10.18
C LEU A 20 -1.40 0.32 9.53
N ILE A 21 -1.17 -0.13 8.31
CA ILE A 21 -2.03 -1.11 7.64
C ILE A 21 -2.11 -2.41 8.44
N TRP A 22 -0.96 -2.93 8.89
CA TRP A 22 -0.92 -4.15 9.70
C TRP A 22 -1.70 -3.99 11.01
N VAL A 23 -1.49 -2.89 11.73
CA VAL A 23 -2.18 -2.62 12.98
C VAL A 23 -3.68 -2.53 12.76
N LEU A 24 -4.13 -1.70 11.81
CA LEU A 24 -5.56 -1.51 11.53
C LEU A 24 -6.24 -2.78 11.00
N SER A 25 -5.52 -3.61 10.26
CA SER A 25 -6.07 -4.85 9.71
C SER A 25 -6.27 -5.94 10.77
N LEU A 26 -5.44 -5.99 11.80
CA LEU A 26 -5.44 -7.06 12.80
C LEU A 26 -6.04 -6.67 14.15
N VAL A 27 -6.34 -5.38 14.37
CA VAL A 27 -7.04 -4.94 15.60
C VAL A 27 -8.43 -5.59 15.65
N PRO A 28 -8.78 -6.28 16.74
CA PRO A 28 -10.01 -7.07 16.83
C PRO A 28 -11.27 -6.24 16.91
N PHE A 29 -11.18 -4.98 17.38
CA PHE A 29 -12.33 -4.11 17.59
C PHE A 29 -12.09 -2.73 16.99
N PHE A 30 -13.07 -2.24 16.24
CA PHE A 30 -13.13 -0.85 15.81
C PHE A 30 -14.32 -0.15 16.49
N PRO A 31 -14.16 1.08 16.97
CA PRO A 31 -15.29 1.88 17.41
C PRO A 31 -16.18 2.20 16.21
N GLU A 32 -17.49 2.23 16.43
CA GLU A 32 -18.45 2.71 15.43
C GLU A 32 -18.13 4.16 15.07
N THR A 33 -18.21 4.46 13.79
CA THR A 33 -17.95 5.80 13.25
C THR A 33 -19.17 6.31 12.50
N PRO A 34 -19.34 7.65 12.32
CA PRO A 34 -20.39 8.20 11.47
C PRO A 34 -20.34 7.73 10.03
N LEU A 35 -19.22 7.14 9.60
CA LEU A 35 -19.02 6.63 8.25
C LEU A 35 -19.59 5.23 8.04
N ASP A 36 -19.95 4.52 9.09
CA ASP A 36 -20.43 3.12 9.02
C ASP A 36 -21.75 2.98 8.26
N GLY A 37 -22.49 4.09 8.10
CA GLY A 37 -23.68 4.13 7.26
C GLY A 37 -23.45 4.31 5.77
N ILE A 38 -22.19 4.42 5.33
CA ILE A 38 -21.84 4.57 3.91
C ILE A 38 -21.64 3.19 3.30
N ASP A 39 -22.34 2.90 2.20
CA ASP A 39 -22.19 1.63 1.48
C ASP A 39 -20.75 1.40 1.05
N PHE A 40 -20.24 0.20 1.29
CA PHE A 40 -18.89 -0.21 0.93
C PHE A 40 -17.76 0.63 1.55
N ILE A 41 -18.00 1.27 2.71
CA ILE A 41 -16.98 2.12 3.36
C ILE A 41 -15.68 1.34 3.68
N ASP A 42 -15.81 0.08 4.03
CA ASP A 42 -14.67 -0.82 4.24
C ASP A 42 -13.82 -0.99 2.98
N LYS A 43 -14.47 -1.18 1.82
CA LYS A 43 -13.77 -1.29 0.51
C LYS A 43 -13.08 0.02 0.13
N TRP A 44 -13.73 1.16 0.34
CA TRP A 44 -13.13 2.47 0.13
C TRP A 44 -11.93 2.69 1.04
N THR A 45 -12.00 2.26 2.29
CA THR A 45 -10.90 2.35 3.24
C THR A 45 -9.70 1.54 2.78
N HIS A 46 -9.90 0.29 2.34
CA HIS A 46 -8.85 -0.55 1.77
C HIS A 46 -8.21 0.10 0.53
N LEU A 47 -9.02 0.59 -0.39
CA LEU A 47 -8.55 1.26 -1.59
C LEU A 47 -7.66 2.47 -1.27
N VAL A 48 -8.09 3.32 -0.35
CA VAL A 48 -7.35 4.54 0.05
C VAL A 48 -6.08 4.18 0.80
N MET A 49 -6.12 3.24 1.73
CA MET A 49 -4.94 2.81 2.49
C MET A 49 -3.84 2.25 1.57
N TYR A 50 -4.20 1.35 0.69
CA TYR A 50 -3.23 0.73 -0.22
C TYR A 50 -2.80 1.67 -1.35
N GLY A 51 -3.70 2.46 -1.89
CA GLY A 51 -3.38 3.48 -2.89
C GLY A 51 -2.50 4.58 -2.34
N GLY A 52 -2.79 5.05 -1.14
CA GLY A 52 -1.96 6.03 -0.43
C GLY A 52 -0.57 5.49 -0.11
N THR A 53 -0.48 4.26 0.38
CA THR A 53 0.81 3.60 0.67
C THR A 53 1.64 3.41 -0.59
N CYS A 54 1.05 2.93 -1.68
CA CYS A 54 1.75 2.80 -2.96
C CYS A 54 2.24 4.15 -3.47
N SER A 55 1.43 5.19 -3.39
CA SER A 55 1.82 6.56 -3.77
C SER A 55 2.99 7.08 -2.95
N VAL A 56 3.02 6.81 -1.65
CA VAL A 56 4.12 7.17 -0.74
C VAL A 56 5.40 6.40 -1.11
N ILE A 57 5.30 5.10 -1.40
CA ILE A 57 6.45 4.30 -1.84
C ILE A 57 7.05 4.89 -3.13
N TRP A 58 6.21 5.25 -4.09
CA TRP A 58 6.66 5.91 -5.32
C TRP A 58 7.34 7.24 -5.04
N TRP A 59 6.75 8.07 -4.21
CA TRP A 59 7.31 9.36 -3.82
C TRP A 59 8.70 9.22 -3.19
N GLU A 60 8.85 8.35 -2.21
CA GLU A 60 10.13 8.11 -1.53
C GLU A 60 11.16 7.49 -2.48
N TYR A 61 10.73 6.59 -3.37
CA TYR A 61 11.60 6.05 -4.41
C TYR A 61 12.14 7.15 -5.34
N LEU A 62 11.25 7.98 -5.86
CA LEU A 62 11.63 9.06 -6.79
C LEU A 62 12.56 10.09 -6.16
N ARG A 63 12.41 10.34 -4.86
CA ARG A 63 13.30 11.23 -4.12
C ARG A 63 14.68 10.63 -3.85
N SER A 64 14.76 9.32 -3.71
CA SER A 64 15.97 8.63 -3.24
C SER A 64 16.82 8.04 -4.35
N HIS A 65 16.32 7.96 -5.57
CA HIS A 65 16.99 7.31 -6.69
C HIS A 65 17.10 8.25 -7.90
N GLN A 66 18.25 8.23 -8.55
CA GLN A 66 18.50 9.03 -9.77
C GLN A 66 17.89 8.41 -11.03
N THR A 67 17.69 7.11 -11.03
CA THR A 67 17.17 6.38 -12.19
C THR A 67 15.90 5.63 -11.84
N LEU A 68 14.97 5.59 -12.80
CA LEU A 68 13.75 4.82 -12.68
C LEU A 68 14.03 3.36 -13.05
N ASN A 69 13.84 2.46 -12.11
CA ASN A 69 13.94 1.02 -12.34
C ASN A 69 12.54 0.39 -12.25
N ALA A 70 11.94 0.15 -13.42
CA ALA A 70 10.58 -0.37 -13.52
C ALA A 70 10.42 -1.76 -12.84
N GLY A 71 11.42 -2.63 -12.98
CA GLY A 71 11.38 -3.95 -12.34
C GLY A 71 11.43 -3.88 -10.82
N ARG A 72 12.21 -2.96 -10.26
CA ARG A 72 12.25 -2.73 -8.82
C ARG A 72 10.93 -2.15 -8.30
N LEU A 73 10.40 -1.15 -8.99
CA LEU A 73 9.11 -0.54 -8.64
C LEU A 73 7.97 -1.55 -8.73
N PHE A 74 7.94 -2.38 -9.77
CA PHE A 74 6.94 -3.44 -9.86
C PHE A 74 7.00 -4.38 -8.64
N ARG A 75 8.18 -4.85 -8.28
CA ARG A 75 8.32 -5.80 -7.15
C ARG A 75 7.99 -5.19 -5.80
N TYR A 76 8.44 -3.99 -5.52
CA TYR A 76 8.33 -3.38 -4.18
C TYR A 76 7.14 -2.43 -4.02
N ALA A 77 6.68 -1.79 -5.09
CA ALA A 77 5.58 -0.85 -5.02
C ALA A 77 4.23 -1.44 -5.44
N TRP A 78 4.22 -2.49 -6.24
CA TRP A 78 2.98 -3.14 -6.69
C TRP A 78 2.83 -4.56 -6.16
N LEU A 79 3.75 -5.46 -6.51
CA LEU A 79 3.62 -6.88 -6.17
C LEU A 79 3.67 -7.13 -4.65
N ALA A 80 4.63 -6.55 -3.94
CA ALA A 80 4.76 -6.76 -2.50
C ALA A 80 3.54 -6.23 -1.72
N PRO A 81 3.00 -5.03 -1.97
CA PRO A 81 1.76 -4.59 -1.34
C PRO A 81 0.54 -5.46 -1.68
N VAL A 82 0.44 -5.94 -2.92
CA VAL A 82 -0.66 -6.84 -3.32
C VAL A 82 -0.57 -8.16 -2.57
N LEU A 83 0.61 -8.77 -2.50
CA LEU A 83 0.82 -10.01 -1.74
C LEU A 83 0.60 -9.80 -0.23
N MET A 84 1.03 -8.69 0.30
CA MET A 84 0.77 -8.31 1.69
C MET A 84 -0.74 -8.19 1.96
N GLY A 85 -1.48 -7.57 1.05
CA GLY A 85 -2.93 -7.47 1.14
C GLY A 85 -3.61 -8.83 1.17
N GLY A 86 -3.21 -9.74 0.29
CA GLY A 86 -3.71 -11.12 0.28
C GLY A 86 -3.39 -11.87 1.57
N LEU A 87 -2.16 -11.73 2.07
CA LEU A 87 -1.76 -12.33 3.35
C LEU A 87 -2.59 -11.82 4.52
N LEU A 88 -2.82 -10.50 4.58
CA LEU A 88 -3.63 -9.90 5.63
C LEU A 88 -5.08 -10.37 5.59
N GLU A 89 -5.67 -10.55 4.42
CA GLU A 89 -7.01 -11.13 4.28
C GLU A 89 -7.06 -12.57 4.83
N LEU A 90 -6.04 -13.38 4.55
CA LEU A 90 -5.94 -14.72 5.12
C LEU A 90 -5.77 -14.70 6.64
N LEU A 91 -4.96 -13.79 7.17
CA LEU A 91 -4.77 -13.63 8.61
C LEU A 91 -6.07 -13.16 9.30
N GLN A 92 -6.80 -12.25 8.67
CA GLN A 92 -8.12 -11.82 9.17
C GLN A 92 -9.11 -12.98 9.20
N ALA A 93 -9.14 -13.82 8.17
CA ALA A 93 -10.05 -14.95 8.09
C ALA A 93 -9.76 -16.04 9.13
N TYR A 94 -8.48 -16.33 9.42
CA TYR A 94 -8.07 -17.52 10.18
C TYR A 94 -7.39 -17.25 11.51
N CYS A 95 -6.85 -16.04 11.73
CA CYS A 95 -5.99 -15.76 12.88
C CYS A 95 -6.55 -14.70 13.85
N THR A 96 -7.79 -14.27 13.69
CA THR A 96 -8.42 -13.25 14.57
C THR A 96 -9.49 -13.81 15.49
N ALA A 97 -9.57 -15.12 15.65
CA ALA A 97 -10.58 -15.80 16.47
C ALA A 97 -12.03 -15.37 16.16
N GLY A 98 -12.34 -15.12 14.88
CA GLY A 98 -13.66 -14.69 14.41
C GLY A 98 -13.98 -13.20 14.56
N HIS A 99 -13.07 -12.39 15.13
CA HIS A 99 -13.27 -10.94 15.29
C HIS A 99 -13.16 -10.16 13.97
N ARG A 100 -12.44 -10.69 12.99
CA ARG A 100 -12.30 -10.13 11.65
C ARG A 100 -12.61 -11.19 10.61
N ASN A 101 -13.20 -10.78 9.51
CA ASN A 101 -13.51 -11.65 8.38
C ASN A 101 -12.64 -11.25 7.19
N GLY A 102 -11.97 -12.24 6.59
CA GLY A 102 -11.32 -12.04 5.30
C GLY A 102 -12.37 -11.94 4.19
N ASP A 103 -12.17 -11.04 3.24
CA ASP A 103 -13.08 -10.80 2.14
C ASP A 103 -12.30 -10.63 0.82
N TRP A 104 -12.69 -11.39 -0.20
CA TRP A 104 -12.10 -11.28 -1.53
C TRP A 104 -12.32 -9.91 -2.18
N LEU A 105 -13.42 -9.23 -1.85
CA LEU A 105 -13.67 -7.86 -2.31
C LEU A 105 -12.71 -6.86 -1.66
N ASP A 106 -12.30 -7.08 -0.42
CA ASP A 106 -11.27 -6.29 0.23
C ASP A 106 -9.92 -6.47 -0.45
N PHE A 107 -9.57 -7.71 -0.80
CA PHE A 107 -8.38 -7.99 -1.59
C PHE A 107 -8.42 -7.32 -2.97
N ALA A 108 -9.57 -7.35 -3.65
CA ALA A 108 -9.76 -6.66 -4.92
C ALA A 108 -9.61 -5.13 -4.75
N ALA A 109 -10.16 -4.55 -3.68
CA ALA A 109 -10.01 -3.13 -3.37
C ALA A 109 -8.54 -2.76 -3.06
N ASN A 110 -7.82 -3.61 -2.34
CA ASN A 110 -6.38 -3.44 -2.09
C ASN A 110 -5.59 -3.39 -3.41
N THR A 111 -5.83 -4.34 -4.29
CA THR A 111 -5.15 -4.45 -5.60
C THR A 111 -5.48 -3.25 -6.49
N LEU A 112 -6.74 -2.83 -6.53
CA LEU A 112 -7.16 -1.63 -7.25
C LEU A 112 -6.49 -0.39 -6.67
N GLY A 113 -6.44 -0.26 -5.36
CA GLY A 113 -5.75 0.84 -4.68
C GLY A 113 -4.27 0.93 -5.05
N VAL A 114 -3.55 -0.19 -5.01
CA VAL A 114 -2.14 -0.26 -5.41
C VAL A 114 -1.96 0.12 -6.89
N THR A 115 -2.86 -0.31 -7.75
CA THR A 115 -2.82 0.03 -9.17
C THR A 115 -3.04 1.53 -9.39
N LEU A 116 -4.02 2.14 -8.71
CA LEU A 116 -4.24 3.58 -8.75
C LEU A 116 -3.06 4.36 -8.16
N GLY A 117 -2.46 3.88 -7.08
CA GLY A 117 -1.23 4.45 -6.52
C GLY A 117 -0.06 4.41 -7.49
N THR A 118 0.04 3.36 -8.31
CA THR A 118 1.03 3.27 -9.40
C THR A 118 0.78 4.35 -10.45
N VAL A 119 -0.47 4.59 -10.82
CA VAL A 119 -0.83 5.68 -11.75
C VAL A 119 -0.41 7.04 -11.17
N VAL A 120 -0.70 7.29 -9.90
CA VAL A 120 -0.26 8.50 -9.20
C VAL A 120 1.28 8.61 -9.23
N GLY A 121 1.99 7.53 -8.95
CA GLY A 121 3.46 7.48 -8.99
C GLY A 121 4.03 7.82 -10.38
N LEU A 122 3.44 7.27 -11.43
CA LEU A 122 3.82 7.61 -12.81
C LEU A 122 3.57 9.08 -13.13
N LEU A 123 2.43 9.63 -12.71
CA LEU A 123 2.15 11.05 -12.89
C LEU A 123 3.16 11.92 -12.14
N LEU A 124 3.50 11.58 -10.90
CA LEU A 124 4.55 12.27 -10.14
C LEU A 124 5.89 12.24 -10.87
N TYR A 125 6.26 11.08 -11.42
CA TYR A 125 7.49 10.95 -12.19
C TYR A 125 7.49 11.88 -13.41
N TYR A 126 6.45 11.83 -14.24
CA TYR A 126 6.39 12.64 -15.46
C TYR A 126 6.30 14.14 -15.20
N LEU A 127 5.55 14.55 -14.19
CA LEU A 127 5.34 15.97 -13.90
C LEU A 127 6.52 16.64 -13.17
N PHE A 128 7.17 15.92 -12.24
CA PHE A 128 8.11 16.56 -11.32
C PHE A 128 9.54 16.00 -11.39
N PHE A 129 9.75 14.80 -11.85
CA PHE A 129 11.03 14.13 -11.74
C PHE A 129 11.70 13.84 -13.10
N LYS A 130 10.94 13.66 -14.17
CA LYS A 130 11.49 13.31 -15.48
C LYS A 130 12.49 14.36 -15.99
N ALA A 131 12.18 15.63 -15.86
CA ALA A 131 13.04 16.73 -16.34
C ALA A 131 14.31 16.93 -15.49
N ARG A 132 14.38 16.34 -14.31
CA ARG A 132 15.52 16.45 -13.38
C ARG A 132 16.53 15.31 -13.50
N ARG A 133 16.25 14.37 -14.38
CA ARG A 133 17.03 13.13 -14.55
C ARG A 133 17.82 13.05 -15.89
#